data_6cfe2d65647748ee10f6ef0c0700cdc8
#
_entry.id   6cfe2d65647748ee10f6ef0c0700cdc8
#
_cell.length_a   1.000
_cell.length_b   1.000
_cell.length_c   1.000
_cell.angle_alpha   90.00
_cell.angle_beta   90.00
_cell.angle_gamma   90.00
#
_symmetry.space_group_name_H-M   'P 1'
#
loop_
_entity.id
_entity.type
_entity.pdbx_description
1 polymer ?
#
loop_
_entity_poly.entity_id
_entity_poly.type
_entity_poly.pdbx_seq_one_letter_code
_entity_poly.pdbx_strand_id
1 'polypeptide(L)'
;SDCVMNSSLWGLATSADFVLANTVVEAAAVSTLNGSFVPVLWWLHDAFAGYPFIAHKIPKTLGSNVHVCAVGSHATAAMHSVRPDFSIEQLIYGLPDYAQESFPPYDISYAGGRPLFVTVGSFEPRKGQDIFCNAIRLLKPEVRQKAAFLFVGKAADKSLKNAVDALVEDYPDTVFYRKRLERPEIKSLMDQCTCVVCASRDDPMPTFVTEGLIFGKPSIVSEHTGTAGLITEGVDGFVYKDDDPDQLAKVLEHAILHPEQLAAMKADCRKMYEKYYSNEAYVATLTRLVNESTD
;
A
#
# COMPACT_ATOMS: atom_id res chain seq x y z
N SER A 1 -20.14 1.70 -20.92
CA SER A 1 -21.12 0.69 -21.31
C SER A 1 -21.76 0.18 -20.04
N ASP A 2 -23.05 0.43 -19.92
CA ASP A 2 -23.85 -0.12 -18.83
C ASP A 2 -23.68 -1.62 -18.86
N CYS A 3 -23.03 -2.15 -17.84
CA CYS A 3 -23.07 -3.56 -17.57
C CYS A 3 -24.50 -3.82 -17.11
N VAL A 4 -25.41 -3.93 -18.09
CA VAL A 4 -26.71 -4.51 -17.86
C VAL A 4 -26.38 -5.92 -17.39
N MET A 5 -26.55 -6.17 -16.09
CA MET A 5 -26.53 -7.53 -15.61
C MET A 5 -27.51 -8.30 -16.47
N ASN A 6 -26.97 -9.12 -17.35
CA ASN A 6 -27.83 -9.98 -18.12
C ASN A 6 -28.58 -10.89 -17.14
N SER A 7 -29.70 -11.46 -17.58
CA SER A 7 -30.54 -12.29 -16.71
C SER A 7 -29.80 -13.43 -16.01
N SER A 8 -28.68 -13.90 -16.59
CA SER A 8 -27.85 -14.95 -15.98
C SER A 8 -26.96 -14.43 -14.84
N LEU A 9 -26.36 -13.24 -14.93
CA LEU A 9 -25.59 -12.63 -13.83
C LEU A 9 -26.51 -12.24 -12.67
N TRP A 10 -27.70 -11.71 -12.95
CA TRP A 10 -28.69 -11.44 -11.91
C TRP A 10 -29.12 -12.72 -11.21
N GLY A 11 -29.46 -13.79 -11.98
CA GLY A 11 -29.80 -15.09 -11.43
C GLY A 11 -28.69 -15.69 -10.58
N LEU A 12 -27.42 -15.52 -10.99
CA LEU A 12 -26.27 -15.97 -10.22
C LEU A 12 -26.14 -15.18 -8.91
N ALA A 13 -26.19 -13.85 -8.96
CA ALA A 13 -26.10 -13.00 -7.79
C ALA A 13 -27.22 -13.28 -6.78
N THR A 14 -28.47 -13.47 -7.26
CA THR A 14 -29.64 -13.72 -6.41
C THR A 14 -29.72 -15.17 -5.89
N SER A 15 -28.86 -16.08 -6.36
CA SER A 15 -28.74 -17.45 -5.84
C SER A 15 -27.57 -17.62 -4.88
N ALA A 16 -26.76 -16.58 -4.66
CA ALA A 16 -25.64 -16.62 -3.73
C ALA A 16 -26.09 -16.20 -2.32
N ASP A 17 -25.41 -16.74 -1.29
CA ASP A 17 -25.64 -16.35 0.10
C ASP A 17 -25.23 -14.90 0.36
N PHE A 18 -24.20 -14.41 -0.34
CA PHE A 18 -23.79 -13.01 -0.37
C PHE A 18 -22.98 -12.69 -1.63
N VAL A 19 -22.83 -11.39 -1.92
CA VAL A 19 -22.02 -10.88 -3.03
C VAL A 19 -20.88 -10.01 -2.48
N LEU A 20 -19.65 -10.35 -2.81
CA LEU A 20 -18.49 -9.50 -2.58
C LEU A 20 -18.25 -8.63 -3.83
N ALA A 21 -18.55 -7.34 -3.74
CA ALA A 21 -18.24 -6.37 -4.76
C ALA A 21 -16.85 -5.77 -4.48
N ASN A 22 -15.90 -6.00 -5.39
CA ASN A 22 -14.50 -5.65 -5.19
C ASN A 22 -14.13 -4.39 -5.97
N THR A 23 -13.68 -3.35 -5.31
CA THR A 23 -13.38 -2.00 -5.82
C THR A 23 -14.60 -1.09 -6.04
N VAL A 24 -14.34 0.22 -6.14
CA VAL A 24 -15.36 1.22 -6.49
C VAL A 24 -15.89 1.04 -7.92
N VAL A 25 -15.14 0.35 -8.79
CA VAL A 25 -15.53 0.10 -10.19
C VAL A 25 -16.83 -0.71 -10.25
N GLU A 26 -17.11 -1.53 -9.25
CA GLU A 26 -18.34 -2.33 -9.15
C GLU A 26 -19.58 -1.52 -8.69
N ALA A 27 -19.47 -0.20 -8.59
CA ALA A 27 -20.57 0.68 -8.16
C ALA A 27 -21.88 0.46 -8.94
N ALA A 28 -21.80 0.11 -10.21
CA ALA A 28 -22.98 -0.17 -11.03
C ALA A 28 -23.68 -1.47 -10.59
N ALA A 29 -22.90 -2.52 -10.28
CA ALA A 29 -23.44 -3.79 -9.76
C ALA A 29 -24.03 -3.58 -8.37
N VAL A 30 -23.32 -2.88 -7.49
CA VAL A 30 -23.82 -2.51 -6.16
C VAL A 30 -25.12 -1.71 -6.26
N SER A 31 -25.18 -0.71 -7.16
CA SER A 31 -26.40 0.09 -7.37
C SER A 31 -27.59 -0.76 -7.85
N THR A 32 -27.34 -1.79 -8.65
CA THR A 32 -28.37 -2.71 -9.14
C THR A 32 -28.92 -3.62 -8.03
N LEU A 33 -28.03 -4.09 -7.12
CA LEU A 33 -28.39 -4.95 -5.98
C LEU A 33 -28.89 -4.17 -4.77
N ASN A 34 -28.71 -2.86 -4.75
CA ASN A 34 -29.07 -1.99 -3.63
C ASN A 34 -30.57 -2.04 -3.33
N GLY A 35 -30.94 -2.38 -2.08
CA GLY A 35 -32.32 -2.57 -1.67
C GLY A 35 -32.95 -3.90 -2.11
N SER A 36 -32.17 -4.84 -2.68
CA SER A 36 -32.62 -6.20 -2.92
C SER A 36 -32.52 -7.07 -1.64
N PHE A 37 -32.91 -8.35 -1.77
CA PHE A 37 -32.74 -9.33 -0.68
C PHE A 37 -31.34 -9.96 -0.63
N VAL A 38 -30.44 -9.63 -1.56
CA VAL A 38 -29.09 -10.20 -1.64
C VAL A 38 -28.16 -9.38 -0.75
N PRO A 39 -27.49 -9.97 0.26
CA PRO A 39 -26.46 -9.29 1.03
C PRO A 39 -25.27 -8.93 0.14
N VAL A 40 -24.78 -7.69 0.24
CA VAL A 40 -23.65 -7.19 -0.51
C VAL A 40 -22.60 -6.62 0.43
N LEU A 41 -21.39 -7.15 0.39
CA LEU A 41 -20.21 -6.56 1.00
C LEU A 41 -19.42 -5.82 -0.07
N TRP A 42 -19.38 -4.49 0.00
CA TRP A 42 -18.67 -3.66 -0.95
C TRP A 42 -17.30 -3.27 -0.40
N TRP A 43 -16.25 -3.89 -0.94
CA TRP A 43 -14.88 -3.71 -0.45
C TRP A 43 -14.08 -2.73 -1.31
N LEU A 44 -13.73 -1.59 -0.71
CA LEU A 44 -13.06 -0.46 -1.33
C LEU A 44 -11.55 -0.52 -1.09
N HIS A 45 -10.79 -0.46 -2.16
CA HIS A 45 -9.33 -0.35 -2.11
C HIS A 45 -8.78 0.54 -3.23
N ASP A 46 -9.55 1.56 -3.57
CA ASP A 46 -9.28 2.47 -4.66
C ASP A 46 -8.67 3.78 -4.14
N ALA A 47 -7.80 4.36 -4.96
CA ALA A 47 -7.20 5.66 -4.75
C ALA A 47 -8.18 6.81 -5.11
N PHE A 48 -7.96 8.00 -4.56
CA PHE A 48 -8.81 9.19 -4.82
C PHE A 48 -9.01 9.47 -6.31
N ALA A 49 -7.96 9.27 -7.11
CA ALA A 49 -8.00 9.56 -8.55
C ALA A 49 -9.07 8.77 -9.32
N GLY A 50 -9.53 7.64 -8.80
CA GLY A 50 -10.58 6.83 -9.43
C GLY A 50 -12.00 7.36 -9.26
N TYR A 51 -12.27 8.04 -8.15
CA TYR A 51 -13.62 8.42 -7.74
C TYR A 51 -14.34 9.42 -8.65
N PRO A 52 -13.70 10.48 -9.20
CA PRO A 52 -14.37 11.43 -10.09
C PRO A 52 -15.02 10.76 -11.30
N PHE A 53 -14.42 9.67 -11.81
CA PHE A 53 -14.93 8.96 -13.00
C PHE A 53 -16.12 8.05 -12.69
N ILE A 54 -16.26 7.58 -11.46
CA ILE A 54 -17.28 6.59 -11.07
C ILE A 54 -18.37 7.17 -10.16
N ALA A 55 -18.17 8.35 -9.58
CA ALA A 55 -19.06 8.97 -8.61
C ALA A 55 -20.54 8.99 -9.03
N HIS A 56 -20.83 9.17 -10.32
CA HIS A 56 -22.18 9.17 -10.87
C HIS A 56 -22.89 7.82 -10.81
N LYS A 57 -22.15 6.71 -10.63
CA LYS A 57 -22.68 5.35 -10.51
C LYS A 57 -22.84 4.90 -9.06
N ILE A 58 -22.21 5.61 -8.13
CA ILE A 58 -22.30 5.30 -6.70
C ILE A 58 -23.72 5.65 -6.19
N PRO A 59 -24.44 4.73 -5.55
CA PRO A 59 -25.77 5.01 -4.99
C PRO A 59 -25.75 6.25 -4.09
N LYS A 60 -26.85 7.01 -4.08
CA LYS A 60 -26.99 8.15 -3.16
C LYS A 60 -27.23 7.69 -1.74
N THR A 61 -27.96 6.59 -1.57
CA THR A 61 -28.24 5.95 -0.28
C THR A 61 -28.08 4.46 -0.42
N LEU A 62 -27.69 3.79 0.66
CA LEU A 62 -27.55 2.34 0.71
C LEU A 62 -28.77 1.71 1.37
N GLY A 63 -29.25 0.62 0.79
CA GLY A 63 -30.21 -0.28 1.44
C GLY A 63 -29.52 -1.05 2.58
N SER A 64 -30.31 -1.61 3.48
CA SER A 64 -29.81 -2.39 4.61
C SER A 64 -29.02 -3.64 4.19
N ASN A 65 -29.18 -4.08 2.95
CA ASN A 65 -28.45 -5.21 2.40
C ASN A 65 -27.05 -4.89 1.87
N VAL A 66 -26.61 -3.62 1.89
CA VAL A 66 -25.26 -3.22 1.38
C VAL A 66 -24.42 -2.72 2.53
N HIS A 67 -23.36 -3.47 2.85
CA HIS A 67 -22.34 -3.11 3.81
C HIS A 67 -21.07 -2.67 3.07
N VAL A 68 -20.49 -1.54 3.50
CA VAL A 68 -19.28 -0.99 2.87
C VAL A 68 -18.09 -1.18 3.79
N CYS A 69 -17.02 -1.71 3.25
CA CYS A 69 -15.75 -1.77 3.96
C CYS A 69 -14.60 -1.26 3.09
N ALA A 70 -13.52 -0.83 3.71
CA ALA A 70 -12.34 -0.27 3.05
C ALA A 70 -11.05 -0.86 3.61
N VAL A 71 -10.01 -0.92 2.78
CA VAL A 71 -8.69 -1.46 3.20
C VAL A 71 -7.99 -0.57 4.23
N GLY A 72 -8.40 0.69 4.38
CA GLY A 72 -7.79 1.61 5.34
C GLY A 72 -8.42 3.00 5.29
N SER A 73 -7.94 3.88 6.18
CA SER A 73 -8.44 5.25 6.32
C SER A 73 -8.37 6.06 5.02
N HIS A 74 -7.36 5.85 4.19
CA HIS A 74 -7.19 6.54 2.92
C HIS A 74 -8.30 6.17 1.91
N ALA A 75 -8.61 4.88 1.77
CA ALA A 75 -9.72 4.42 0.93
C ALA A 75 -11.09 4.87 1.48
N THR A 76 -11.25 4.89 2.80
CA THR A 76 -12.43 5.46 3.46
C THR A 76 -12.59 6.94 3.12
N ALA A 77 -11.53 7.74 3.25
CA ALA A 77 -11.55 9.16 2.91
C ALA A 77 -11.86 9.40 1.43
N ALA A 78 -11.36 8.54 0.53
CA ALA A 78 -11.66 8.61 -0.89
C ALA A 78 -13.16 8.42 -1.17
N MET A 79 -13.82 7.45 -0.55
CA MET A 79 -15.29 7.28 -0.66
C MET A 79 -16.02 8.45 0.00
N HIS A 80 -15.60 8.89 1.18
CA HIS A 80 -16.22 10.03 1.88
C HIS A 80 -16.11 11.34 1.12
N SER A 81 -15.16 11.50 0.19
CA SER A 81 -15.08 12.68 -0.68
C SER A 81 -16.30 12.82 -1.61
N VAL A 82 -17.02 11.72 -1.88
CA VAL A 82 -18.21 11.66 -2.76
C VAL A 82 -19.46 11.21 -2.02
N ARG A 83 -19.34 10.48 -0.93
CA ARG A 83 -20.44 10.00 -0.06
C ARG A 83 -20.04 10.08 1.40
N PRO A 84 -20.07 11.26 2.01
CA PRO A 84 -19.61 11.48 3.38
C PRO A 84 -20.47 10.80 4.46
N ASP A 85 -21.67 10.42 4.11
CA ASP A 85 -22.69 9.81 4.98
C ASP A 85 -22.61 8.27 5.01
N PHE A 86 -21.76 7.63 4.20
CA PHE A 86 -21.64 6.18 4.24
C PHE A 86 -20.91 5.73 5.50
N SER A 87 -21.49 4.73 6.19
CA SER A 87 -20.78 3.99 7.24
C SER A 87 -19.82 3.01 6.57
N ILE A 88 -18.53 3.08 6.91
CA ILE A 88 -17.48 2.27 6.27
C ILE A 88 -16.66 1.62 7.37
N GLU A 89 -16.61 0.29 7.36
CA GLU A 89 -15.78 -0.49 8.25
C GLU A 89 -14.42 -0.80 7.64
N GLN A 90 -13.46 -1.18 8.46
CA GLN A 90 -12.13 -1.55 7.96
C GLN A 90 -12.06 -3.05 7.66
N LEU A 91 -11.60 -3.39 6.46
CA LEU A 91 -11.22 -4.73 6.04
C LEU A 91 -9.89 -4.67 5.31
N ILE A 92 -8.79 -4.86 6.03
CA ILE A 92 -7.46 -4.90 5.46
C ILE A 92 -7.26 -6.27 4.80
N TYR A 93 -6.60 -6.33 3.65
CA TYR A 93 -6.27 -7.60 2.98
C TYR A 93 -5.25 -8.41 3.79
N GLY A 94 -5.36 -9.73 3.73
CA GLY A 94 -4.37 -10.65 4.31
C GLY A 94 -3.24 -10.97 3.33
N LEU A 95 -2.02 -11.09 3.86
CA LEU A 95 -0.91 -11.71 3.17
C LEU A 95 -0.43 -12.94 3.95
N PRO A 96 -0.07 -14.04 3.27
CA PRO A 96 0.50 -15.19 3.96
C PRO A 96 1.85 -14.84 4.59
N ASP A 97 2.10 -15.40 5.78
CA ASP A 97 3.41 -15.25 6.43
C ASP A 97 4.44 -16.17 5.77
N TYR A 98 5.35 -15.60 5.04
CA TYR A 98 6.45 -16.29 4.39
C TYR A 98 7.82 -15.95 5.02
N ALA A 99 7.85 -15.36 6.22
CA ALA A 99 9.12 -15.03 6.90
C ALA A 99 9.99 -16.26 7.23
N GLN A 100 9.37 -17.46 7.32
CA GLN A 100 10.07 -18.72 7.58
C GLN A 100 10.36 -19.51 6.30
N GLU A 101 9.95 -19.02 5.15
CA GLU A 101 10.26 -19.64 3.87
C GLU A 101 11.73 -19.39 3.49
N SER A 102 12.32 -20.34 2.77
CA SER A 102 13.67 -20.17 2.22
C SER A 102 13.58 -19.64 0.78
N PHE A 103 14.31 -18.57 0.51
CA PHE A 103 14.39 -17.99 -0.83
C PHE A 103 15.84 -18.02 -1.32
N PRO A 104 16.07 -18.14 -2.64
CA PRO A 104 17.39 -17.85 -3.20
C PRO A 104 17.79 -16.41 -2.80
N PRO A 105 19.01 -16.20 -2.27
CA PRO A 105 19.44 -14.87 -1.85
C PRO A 105 19.49 -13.93 -3.04
N TYR A 106 18.84 -12.78 -2.91
CA TYR A 106 19.00 -11.69 -3.87
C TYR A 106 20.33 -10.98 -3.59
N ASP A 107 21.10 -10.73 -4.64
CA ASP A 107 22.41 -10.07 -4.50
C ASP A 107 22.24 -8.59 -4.16
N ILE A 108 22.59 -8.21 -2.93
CA ILE A 108 22.65 -6.84 -2.42
C ILE A 108 24.08 -6.37 -2.19
N SER A 109 25.10 -7.05 -2.73
CA SER A 109 26.52 -6.72 -2.52
C SER A 109 26.86 -5.27 -2.91
N TYR A 110 26.13 -4.69 -3.87
CA TYR A 110 26.24 -3.29 -4.25
C TYR A 110 25.97 -2.30 -3.11
N ALA A 111 25.22 -2.70 -2.09
CA ALA A 111 25.00 -1.87 -0.91
C ALA A 111 26.27 -1.74 -0.04
N GLY A 112 27.25 -2.62 -0.21
CA GLY A 112 28.53 -2.55 0.48
C GLY A 112 28.39 -2.64 2.01
N GLY A 113 27.41 -3.38 2.53
CA GLY A 113 27.10 -3.50 3.95
C GLY A 113 26.42 -2.28 4.57
N ARG A 114 26.06 -1.26 3.77
CA ARG A 114 25.32 -0.08 4.24
C ARG A 114 23.83 -0.39 4.43
N PRO A 115 23.13 0.33 5.30
CA PRO A 115 21.68 0.30 5.38
C PRO A 115 21.04 0.48 4.00
N LEU A 116 20.15 -0.44 3.60
CA LEU A 116 19.49 -0.47 2.30
C LEU A 116 18.04 -0.01 2.44
N PHE A 117 17.73 1.12 1.80
CA PHE A 117 16.40 1.71 1.70
C PHE A 117 15.78 1.34 0.35
N VAL A 118 14.58 0.75 0.36
CA VAL A 118 13.98 0.15 -0.86
C VAL A 118 12.61 0.74 -1.12
N THR A 119 12.35 1.08 -2.38
CA THR A 119 11.00 1.36 -2.90
C THR A 119 10.65 0.41 -4.04
N VAL A 120 9.43 -0.15 -4.02
CA VAL A 120 8.98 -1.13 -5.02
C VAL A 120 7.62 -0.72 -5.58
N GLY A 121 7.52 -0.65 -6.90
CA GLY A 121 6.27 -0.35 -7.59
C GLY A 121 6.47 0.22 -8.98
N SER A 122 5.41 0.21 -9.79
CA SER A 122 5.43 0.90 -11.10
C SER A 122 5.74 2.39 -10.91
N PHE A 123 6.49 2.97 -11.84
CA PHE A 123 6.79 4.40 -11.81
C PHE A 123 5.60 5.16 -12.36
N GLU A 124 4.79 5.67 -11.47
CA GLU A 124 3.56 6.43 -11.72
C GLU A 124 3.55 7.69 -10.84
N PRO A 125 2.99 8.83 -11.31
CA PRO A 125 2.98 10.08 -10.55
C PRO A 125 2.42 9.93 -9.13
N ARG A 126 1.38 9.09 -8.95
CA ARG A 126 0.81 8.81 -7.63
C ARG A 126 1.73 8.06 -6.68
N LYS A 127 2.77 7.36 -7.20
CA LYS A 127 3.73 6.59 -6.39
C LYS A 127 4.91 7.40 -5.86
N GLY A 128 5.06 8.67 -6.30
CA GLY A 128 5.98 9.63 -5.69
C GLY A 128 7.47 9.31 -5.77
N GLN A 129 7.92 8.55 -6.79
CA GLN A 129 9.35 8.27 -6.93
C GLN A 129 10.20 9.55 -7.07
N ASP A 130 9.64 10.61 -7.65
CA ASP A 130 10.26 11.94 -7.75
C ASP A 130 10.46 12.59 -6.36
N ILE A 131 9.52 12.42 -5.43
CA ILE A 131 9.66 12.89 -4.04
C ILE A 131 10.86 12.20 -3.40
N PHE A 132 10.94 10.87 -3.53
CA PHE A 132 12.05 10.10 -2.97
C PHE A 132 13.38 10.47 -3.63
N CYS A 133 13.42 10.67 -4.96
CA CYS A 133 14.61 11.17 -5.65
C CYS A 133 15.07 12.52 -5.10
N ASN A 134 14.14 13.47 -4.94
CA ASN A 134 14.45 14.80 -4.44
C ASN A 134 14.91 14.74 -2.97
N ALA A 135 14.28 13.93 -2.14
CA ALA A 135 14.72 13.73 -0.75
C ALA A 135 16.17 13.19 -0.66
N ILE A 136 16.54 12.23 -1.52
CA ILE A 136 17.93 11.72 -1.59
C ILE A 136 18.92 12.82 -2.01
N ARG A 137 18.53 13.70 -2.95
CA ARG A 137 19.36 14.85 -3.36
C ARG A 137 19.60 15.85 -2.22
N LEU A 138 18.61 16.06 -1.36
CA LEU A 138 18.67 16.98 -0.22
C LEU A 138 19.57 16.47 0.91
N LEU A 139 19.83 15.16 0.99
CA LEU A 139 20.75 14.61 1.98
C LEU A 139 22.16 15.17 1.80
N LYS A 140 22.79 15.54 2.91
CA LYS A 140 24.21 15.90 2.91
C LYS A 140 25.05 14.75 2.36
N PRO A 141 26.13 15.02 1.59
CA PRO A 141 26.97 13.97 1.00
C PRO A 141 27.46 12.92 2.02
N GLU A 142 27.90 13.36 3.20
CA GLU A 142 28.39 12.49 4.27
C GLU A 142 27.32 11.60 4.89
N VAL A 143 26.03 11.99 4.81
CA VAL A 143 24.90 11.18 5.25
C VAL A 143 24.51 10.21 4.14
N ARG A 144 24.33 10.70 2.91
CA ARG A 144 23.93 9.88 1.76
C ARG A 144 24.90 8.72 1.51
N GLN A 145 26.21 8.94 1.68
CA GLN A 145 27.24 7.91 1.50
C GLN A 145 27.16 6.77 2.53
N LYS A 146 26.45 6.97 3.65
CA LYS A 146 26.25 5.94 4.67
C LYS A 146 25.11 4.98 4.37
N ALA A 147 24.35 5.19 3.29
CA ALA A 147 23.21 4.38 2.91
C ALA A 147 23.27 3.93 1.45
N ALA A 148 22.47 2.95 1.10
CA ALA A 148 22.16 2.55 -0.26
C ALA A 148 20.65 2.70 -0.51
N PHE A 149 20.28 3.13 -1.71
CA PHE A 149 18.88 3.36 -2.10
C PHE A 149 18.57 2.54 -3.35
N LEU A 150 17.55 1.70 -3.30
CA LEU A 150 17.15 0.86 -4.41
C LEU A 150 15.74 1.20 -4.88
N PHE A 151 15.61 1.52 -6.14
CA PHE A 151 14.35 1.66 -6.84
C PHE A 151 14.06 0.39 -7.65
N VAL A 152 12.90 -0.23 -7.44
CA VAL A 152 12.45 -1.42 -8.17
C VAL A 152 11.12 -1.14 -8.83
N GLY A 153 11.04 -1.25 -10.16
CA GLY A 153 9.76 -1.11 -10.85
C GLY A 153 9.88 -0.83 -12.34
N LYS A 154 8.79 -1.10 -13.05
CA LYS A 154 8.66 -0.73 -14.47
C LYS A 154 8.27 0.74 -14.59
N ALA A 155 8.83 1.41 -15.58
CA ALA A 155 8.45 2.76 -15.94
C ALA A 155 7.11 2.76 -16.69
N ALA A 156 6.05 3.19 -16.03
CA ALA A 156 4.80 3.58 -16.68
C ALA A 156 4.87 5.07 -17.11
N ASP A 157 5.57 5.89 -16.33
CA ASP A 157 5.86 7.28 -16.65
C ASP A 157 7.34 7.46 -17.01
N LYS A 158 7.59 8.06 -18.18
CA LYS A 158 8.96 8.28 -18.72
C LYS A 158 9.71 9.36 -17.95
N SER A 159 9.02 10.39 -17.47
CA SER A 159 9.65 11.49 -16.74
C SER A 159 10.17 11.03 -15.38
N LEU A 160 9.41 10.20 -14.67
CA LEU A 160 9.85 9.56 -13.42
C LEU A 160 11.05 8.63 -13.63
N LYS A 161 11.02 7.87 -14.74
CA LYS A 161 12.16 7.02 -15.08
C LYS A 161 13.43 7.84 -15.33
N ASN A 162 13.32 8.93 -16.09
CA ASN A 162 14.44 9.83 -16.33
C ASN A 162 14.96 10.45 -15.02
N ALA A 163 14.07 10.81 -14.09
CA ALA A 163 14.48 11.34 -12.79
C ALA A 163 15.29 10.33 -11.96
N VAL A 164 14.87 9.05 -11.99
CA VAL A 164 15.60 7.96 -11.32
C VAL A 164 16.92 7.69 -12.01
N ASP A 165 16.96 7.66 -13.37
CA ASP A 165 18.21 7.45 -14.12
C ASP A 165 19.23 8.55 -13.83
N ALA A 166 18.80 9.81 -13.88
CA ALA A 166 19.66 10.93 -13.53
C ALA A 166 20.19 10.84 -12.08
N LEU A 167 19.35 10.37 -11.14
CA LEU A 167 19.80 10.17 -9.76
C LEU A 167 20.84 9.04 -9.65
N VAL A 168 20.69 7.95 -10.41
CA VAL A 168 21.67 6.86 -10.48
C VAL A 168 22.99 7.35 -11.10
N GLU A 169 22.93 8.19 -12.14
CA GLU A 169 24.11 8.80 -12.76
C GLU A 169 24.82 9.78 -11.81
N ASP A 170 24.07 10.60 -11.07
CA ASP A 170 24.60 11.53 -10.08
C ASP A 170 25.28 10.82 -8.89
N TYR A 171 24.76 9.64 -8.50
CA TYR A 171 25.17 8.93 -7.28
C TYR A 171 25.33 7.41 -7.49
N PRO A 172 26.22 6.96 -8.41
CA PRO A 172 26.32 5.57 -8.86
C PRO A 172 26.71 4.58 -7.76
N ASP A 173 27.38 5.07 -6.70
CA ASP A 173 27.82 4.23 -5.58
C ASP A 173 26.76 4.05 -4.48
N THR A 174 25.66 4.84 -4.53
CA THR A 174 24.66 4.86 -3.46
C THR A 174 23.23 4.62 -3.94
N VAL A 175 22.93 4.91 -5.22
CA VAL A 175 21.59 4.78 -5.78
C VAL A 175 21.58 3.74 -6.88
N PHE A 176 20.60 2.84 -6.82
CA PHE A 176 20.50 1.69 -7.70
C PHE A 176 19.08 1.57 -8.26
N TYR A 177 18.97 1.01 -9.45
CA TYR A 177 17.69 0.75 -10.11
C TYR A 177 17.63 -0.68 -10.66
N ARG A 178 16.43 -1.31 -10.48
CA ARG A 178 16.09 -2.59 -11.11
C ARG A 178 14.71 -2.47 -11.75
N LYS A 179 14.64 -2.78 -13.03
CA LYS A 179 13.39 -2.66 -13.81
C LYS A 179 12.29 -3.61 -13.30
N ARG A 180 12.68 -4.80 -12.86
CA ARG A 180 11.79 -5.85 -12.39
C ARG A 180 12.58 -6.84 -11.54
N LEU A 181 11.93 -7.32 -10.52
CA LEU A 181 12.34 -8.50 -9.76
C LEU A 181 11.18 -9.50 -9.77
N GLU A 182 11.51 -10.79 -9.76
CA GLU A 182 10.51 -11.84 -9.62
C GLU A 182 10.10 -11.99 -8.13
N ARG A 183 8.96 -12.65 -7.88
CA ARG A 183 8.42 -12.76 -6.51
C ARG A 183 9.41 -13.31 -5.48
N PRO A 184 10.20 -14.39 -5.75
CA PRO A 184 11.22 -14.85 -4.80
C PRO A 184 12.31 -13.82 -4.53
N GLU A 185 12.73 -13.05 -5.56
CA GLU A 185 13.72 -11.98 -5.41
C GLU A 185 13.19 -10.82 -4.55
N ILE A 186 11.90 -10.45 -4.73
CA ILE A 186 11.25 -9.42 -3.89
C ILE A 186 11.21 -9.88 -2.43
N LYS A 187 10.79 -11.13 -2.16
CA LYS A 187 10.78 -11.68 -0.80
C LYS A 187 12.16 -11.66 -0.17
N SER A 188 13.17 -12.11 -0.92
CA SER A 188 14.57 -12.10 -0.46
C SER A 188 15.10 -10.69 -0.25
N LEU A 189 14.73 -9.72 -1.11
CA LEU A 189 15.09 -8.32 -0.95
C LEU A 189 14.46 -7.73 0.31
N MET A 190 13.18 -8.03 0.58
CA MET A 190 12.48 -7.58 1.79
C MET A 190 13.11 -8.13 3.06
N ASP A 191 13.57 -9.40 3.05
CA ASP A 191 14.30 -9.97 4.18
C ASP A 191 15.66 -9.28 4.42
N GLN A 192 16.32 -8.79 3.37
CA GLN A 192 17.66 -8.23 3.44
C GLN A 192 17.70 -6.69 3.56
N CYS A 193 16.63 -5.98 3.18
CA CYS A 193 16.61 -4.53 3.28
C CYS A 193 16.58 -4.05 4.74
N THR A 194 16.95 -2.80 4.96
CA THR A 194 16.91 -2.17 6.28
C THR A 194 15.58 -1.48 6.52
N CYS A 195 15.05 -0.80 5.50
CA CYS A 195 13.83 -0.01 5.61
C CYS A 195 13.14 0.07 4.25
N VAL A 196 11.81 0.08 4.26
CA VAL A 196 10.98 0.27 3.08
C VAL A 196 10.54 1.73 3.01
N VAL A 197 10.61 2.35 1.82
CA VAL A 197 10.21 3.75 1.63
C VAL A 197 9.05 3.84 0.65
N CYS A 198 7.92 4.36 1.10
CA CYS A 198 6.71 4.55 0.31
C CYS A 198 6.37 6.04 0.23
N ALA A 199 6.82 6.69 -0.83
CA ALA A 199 6.62 8.13 -1.06
C ALA A 199 5.32 8.44 -1.82
N SER A 200 4.34 7.55 -1.79
CA SER A 200 3.12 7.66 -2.60
C SER A 200 2.27 8.88 -2.21
N ARG A 201 1.80 9.61 -3.22
CA ARG A 201 0.81 10.70 -3.09
C ARG A 201 -0.62 10.18 -2.92
N ASP A 202 -0.87 8.94 -3.32
CA ASP A 202 -2.20 8.35 -3.30
C ASP A 202 -2.08 6.82 -3.38
N ASP A 203 -2.09 6.17 -2.22
CA ASP A 203 -2.01 4.71 -2.13
C ASP A 203 -2.90 4.17 -1.00
N PRO A 204 -4.00 3.51 -1.32
CA PRO A 204 -4.95 2.99 -0.32
C PRO A 204 -4.32 2.05 0.69
N MET A 205 -3.39 1.18 0.25
CA MET A 205 -2.67 0.25 1.12
C MET A 205 -1.51 -0.38 0.34
N PRO A 206 -0.28 0.15 0.44
CA PRO A 206 0.85 -0.30 -0.36
C PRO A 206 1.35 -1.69 0.07
N THR A 207 1.13 -2.69 -0.77
CA THR A 207 1.43 -4.11 -0.49
C THR A 207 2.91 -4.35 -0.16
N PHE A 208 3.84 -3.66 -0.82
CA PHE A 208 5.27 -3.86 -0.58
C PHE A 208 5.73 -3.37 0.81
N VAL A 209 4.99 -2.43 1.43
CA VAL A 209 5.21 -2.04 2.82
C VAL A 209 4.84 -3.20 3.74
N THR A 210 3.69 -3.83 3.51
CA THR A 210 3.27 -5.04 4.24
C THR A 210 4.27 -6.18 4.07
N GLU A 211 4.82 -6.35 2.85
CA GLU A 211 5.87 -7.34 2.59
C GLU A 211 7.14 -7.08 3.43
N GLY A 212 7.50 -5.83 3.65
CA GLY A 212 8.57 -5.46 4.59
C GLY A 212 8.23 -5.84 6.04
N LEU A 213 7.01 -5.55 6.48
CA LEU A 213 6.54 -5.85 7.84
C LEU A 213 6.55 -7.35 8.15
N ILE A 214 6.33 -8.23 7.14
CA ILE A 214 6.46 -9.69 7.29
C ILE A 214 7.85 -10.07 7.81
N PHE A 215 8.91 -9.40 7.36
CA PHE A 215 10.28 -9.62 7.80
C PHE A 215 10.70 -8.70 8.97
N GLY A 216 9.76 -7.95 9.53
CA GLY A 216 10.04 -7.02 10.62
C GLY A 216 10.84 -5.80 10.18
N LYS A 217 10.67 -5.34 8.93
CA LYS A 217 11.33 -4.15 8.43
C LYS A 217 10.44 -2.93 8.66
N PRO A 218 10.96 -1.86 9.30
CA PRO A 218 10.24 -0.60 9.43
C PRO A 218 10.04 0.06 8.07
N SER A 219 9.05 0.93 8.02
CA SER A 219 8.75 1.70 6.82
C SER A 219 8.77 3.20 7.10
N ILE A 220 9.15 3.97 6.07
CA ILE A 220 8.94 5.41 6.00
C ILE A 220 7.87 5.62 4.94
N VAL A 221 6.71 6.13 5.34
CA VAL A 221 5.56 6.29 4.43
C VAL A 221 5.04 7.72 4.41
N SER A 222 4.45 8.11 3.28
CA SER A 222 3.68 9.34 3.20
C SER A 222 2.36 9.22 3.98
N GLU A 223 1.88 10.32 4.55
CA GLU A 223 0.55 10.40 5.18
C GLU A 223 -0.60 10.07 4.22
N HIS A 224 -0.36 10.13 2.91
CA HIS A 224 -1.31 9.79 1.84
C HIS A 224 -1.36 8.30 1.52
N THR A 225 -0.92 7.45 2.44
CA THR A 225 -1.04 5.99 2.35
C THR A 225 -1.96 5.44 3.44
N GLY A 226 -2.71 4.38 3.14
CA GLY A 226 -3.55 3.74 4.15
C GLY A 226 -2.75 3.14 5.32
N THR A 227 -1.50 2.78 5.10
CA THR A 227 -0.59 2.28 6.14
C THR A 227 -0.24 3.36 7.16
N ALA A 228 -0.20 4.64 6.77
CA ALA A 228 0.18 5.74 7.67
C ALA A 228 -0.68 5.80 8.94
N GLY A 229 -1.99 5.53 8.81
CA GLY A 229 -2.91 5.51 9.94
C GLY A 229 -2.72 4.36 10.94
N LEU A 230 -1.86 3.39 10.62
CA LEU A 230 -1.57 2.22 11.45
C LEU A 230 -0.17 2.29 12.10
N ILE A 231 0.72 3.16 11.59
CA ILE A 231 2.07 3.32 12.10
C ILE A 231 2.06 4.03 13.46
N THR A 232 2.82 3.48 14.39
CA THR A 232 3.22 4.14 15.63
C THR A 232 4.59 4.74 15.44
N GLU A 233 4.65 6.07 15.35
CA GLU A 233 5.87 6.84 15.04
C GLU A 233 7.05 6.45 15.94
N GLY A 234 8.17 6.08 15.31
CA GLY A 234 9.38 5.68 15.99
C GLY A 234 9.37 4.29 16.66
N VAL A 235 8.26 3.53 16.53
CA VAL A 235 8.08 2.18 17.11
C VAL A 235 8.08 1.10 16.02
N ASP A 236 7.31 1.29 14.96
CA ASP A 236 7.20 0.34 13.84
C ASP A 236 7.37 1.00 12.46
N GLY A 237 7.63 2.31 12.43
CA GLY A 237 7.89 3.07 11.22
C GLY A 237 7.87 4.57 11.46
N PHE A 238 7.85 5.32 10.36
CA PHE A 238 7.79 6.78 10.34
C PHE A 238 6.80 7.27 9.29
N VAL A 239 6.13 8.39 9.57
CA VAL A 239 5.21 9.05 8.65
C VAL A 239 5.72 10.45 8.34
N TYR A 240 5.89 10.79 7.07
CA TYR A 240 6.16 12.16 6.65
C TYR A 240 4.94 12.79 5.99
N LYS A 241 4.87 14.13 5.97
CA LYS A 241 3.69 14.90 5.58
C LYS A 241 3.90 15.69 4.29
N ASP A 242 2.78 16.13 3.71
CA ASP A 242 2.67 17.17 2.68
C ASP A 242 3.38 16.85 1.36
N ASP A 243 3.63 15.58 1.01
CA ASP A 243 4.42 15.21 -0.18
C ASP A 243 5.76 15.96 -0.29
N ASP A 244 6.27 16.42 0.86
CA ASP A 244 7.42 17.31 0.96
C ASP A 244 8.74 16.52 0.98
N PRO A 245 9.59 16.66 -0.05
CA PRO A 245 10.89 15.98 -0.06
C PRO A 245 11.85 16.45 1.05
N ASP A 246 11.72 17.67 1.59
CA ASP A 246 12.51 18.13 2.73
C ASP A 246 12.14 17.39 4.01
N GLN A 247 10.85 17.11 4.23
CA GLN A 247 10.41 16.30 5.36
C GLN A 247 10.87 14.85 5.23
N LEU A 248 10.71 14.25 4.04
CA LEU A 248 11.21 12.90 3.80
C LEU A 248 12.74 12.84 3.98
N ALA A 249 13.49 13.85 3.54
CA ALA A 249 14.94 13.92 3.72
C ALA A 249 15.35 13.94 5.21
N LYS A 250 14.61 14.68 6.05
CA LYS A 250 14.87 14.71 7.52
C LYS A 250 14.64 13.34 8.15
N VAL A 251 13.55 12.65 7.79
CA VAL A 251 13.26 11.30 8.28
C VAL A 251 14.31 10.30 7.80
N LEU A 252 14.72 10.39 6.53
CA LEU A 252 15.79 9.56 5.98
C LEU A 252 17.12 9.82 6.67
N GLU A 253 17.50 11.10 6.90
CA GLU A 253 18.73 11.45 7.62
C GLU A 253 18.74 10.84 9.02
N HIS A 254 17.61 10.96 9.74
CA HIS A 254 17.47 10.33 11.07
C HIS A 254 17.63 8.80 10.98
N ALA A 255 16.91 8.14 10.07
CA ALA A 255 16.96 6.70 9.90
C ALA A 255 18.36 6.18 9.49
N ILE A 256 19.07 6.92 8.63
CA ILE A 256 20.44 6.59 8.19
C ILE A 256 21.44 6.70 9.34
N LEU A 257 21.28 7.71 10.21
CA LEU A 257 22.18 7.97 11.30
C LEU A 257 21.91 7.08 12.53
N HIS A 258 20.74 6.46 12.62
CA HIS A 258 20.30 5.60 13.73
C HIS A 258 19.83 4.20 13.26
N PRO A 259 20.69 3.42 12.56
CA PRO A 259 20.33 2.10 12.05
C PRO A 259 19.98 1.11 13.17
N GLU A 260 20.53 1.30 14.38
CA GLU A 260 20.20 0.52 15.57
C GLU A 260 18.73 0.70 16.01
N GLN A 261 18.16 1.91 15.85
CA GLN A 261 16.76 2.16 16.12
C GLN A 261 15.88 1.38 15.12
N LEU A 262 16.22 1.40 13.82
CA LEU A 262 15.49 0.62 12.82
C LEU A 262 15.53 -0.88 13.12
N ALA A 263 16.68 -1.39 13.55
CA ALA A 263 16.84 -2.79 13.94
C ALA A 263 15.99 -3.16 15.18
N ALA A 264 15.86 -2.23 16.13
CA ALA A 264 15.06 -2.42 17.35
C ALA A 264 13.55 -2.53 17.05
N MET A 265 13.06 -1.90 15.95
CA MET A 265 11.65 -1.92 15.55
C MET A 265 11.16 -3.29 15.05
N LYS A 266 12.07 -4.24 14.80
CA LYS A 266 11.75 -5.54 14.16
C LYS A 266 10.55 -6.26 14.78
N ALA A 267 10.51 -6.35 16.10
CA ALA A 267 9.45 -7.06 16.80
C ALA A 267 8.09 -6.36 16.68
N ASP A 268 8.08 -5.03 16.72
CA ASP A 268 6.85 -4.25 16.64
C ASP A 268 6.31 -4.18 15.20
N CYS A 269 7.20 -4.11 14.18
CA CYS A 269 6.82 -4.30 12.78
C CYS A 269 6.15 -5.67 12.55
N ARG A 270 6.68 -6.76 13.14
CA ARG A 270 6.06 -8.09 13.07
C ARG A 270 4.69 -8.11 13.74
N LYS A 271 4.54 -7.53 14.93
CA LYS A 271 3.23 -7.41 15.62
C LYS A 271 2.22 -6.63 14.78
N MET A 272 2.65 -5.55 14.12
CA MET A 272 1.80 -4.78 13.21
C MET A 272 1.31 -5.66 12.05
N TYR A 273 2.19 -6.45 11.42
CA TYR A 273 1.80 -7.42 10.40
C TYR A 273 0.80 -8.45 10.94
N GLU A 274 1.12 -9.11 12.06
CA GLU A 274 0.28 -10.15 12.66
C GLU A 274 -1.11 -9.63 13.03
N LYS A 275 -1.18 -8.40 13.55
CA LYS A 275 -2.43 -7.77 13.98
C LYS A 275 -3.32 -7.33 12.83
N TYR A 276 -2.75 -6.79 11.74
CA TYR A 276 -3.54 -6.11 10.72
C TYR A 276 -3.51 -6.77 9.35
N TYR A 277 -2.44 -7.49 9.01
CA TYR A 277 -2.17 -7.94 7.65
C TYR A 277 -2.03 -9.46 7.51
N SER A 278 -2.08 -10.22 8.60
CA SER A 278 -2.05 -11.68 8.53
C SER A 278 -3.33 -12.22 7.90
N ASN A 279 -3.26 -13.40 7.29
CA ASN A 279 -4.45 -14.09 6.78
C ASN A 279 -5.47 -14.36 7.89
N GLU A 280 -5.01 -14.65 9.10
CA GLU A 280 -5.83 -14.87 10.27
C GLU A 280 -6.64 -13.63 10.64
N ALA A 281 -6.01 -12.45 10.67
CA ALA A 281 -6.66 -11.17 10.93
C ALA A 281 -7.70 -10.82 9.85
N TYR A 282 -7.33 -11.04 8.57
CA TYR A 282 -8.22 -10.83 7.43
C TYR A 282 -9.45 -11.75 7.51
N VAL A 283 -9.24 -13.07 7.69
CA VAL A 283 -10.35 -14.04 7.74
C VAL A 283 -11.27 -13.78 8.92
N ALA A 284 -10.72 -13.45 10.09
CA ALA A 284 -11.53 -13.11 11.27
C ALA A 284 -12.43 -11.90 11.01
N THR A 285 -11.86 -10.82 10.43
CA THR A 285 -12.61 -9.60 10.10
C THR A 285 -13.65 -9.86 9.01
N LEU A 286 -13.28 -10.55 7.93
CA LEU A 286 -14.20 -10.88 6.84
C LEU A 286 -15.37 -11.74 7.33
N THR A 287 -15.10 -12.76 8.14
CA THR A 287 -16.14 -13.63 8.69
C THR A 287 -17.13 -12.84 9.54
N ARG A 288 -16.65 -11.92 10.39
CA ARG A 288 -17.54 -11.04 11.18
C ARG A 288 -18.41 -10.19 10.24
N LEU A 289 -17.81 -9.50 9.27
CA LEU A 289 -18.55 -8.64 8.34
C LEU A 289 -19.59 -9.39 7.50
N VAL A 290 -19.27 -10.61 7.06
CA VAL A 290 -20.23 -11.44 6.31
C VAL A 290 -21.40 -11.84 7.21
N ASN A 291 -21.15 -12.30 8.44
CA ASN A 291 -22.23 -12.68 9.35
C ASN A 291 -23.14 -11.48 9.66
N GLU A 292 -22.57 -10.30 9.96
CA GLU A 292 -23.33 -9.07 10.19
C GLU A 292 -24.13 -8.59 8.97
N SER A 293 -23.71 -8.99 7.76
CA SER A 293 -24.40 -8.63 6.51
C SER A 293 -25.53 -9.60 6.16
N THR A 294 -25.53 -10.80 6.77
CA THR A 294 -26.51 -11.86 6.47
C THR A 294 -27.55 -12.03 7.57
N ASP A 295 -27.38 -11.44 8.75
CA ASP A 295 -28.34 -11.36 9.85
C ASP A 295 -29.33 -10.20 9.64
#